data_094447eb494fd784e1bbb46e10eae85c
#
_entry.id   094447eb494fd784e1bbb46e10eae85c
#
_cell.length_a   1.000
_cell.length_b   1.000
_cell.length_c   1.000
_cell.angle_alpha   90.00
_cell.angle_beta   90.00
_cell.angle_gamma   90.00
#
_symmetry.space_group_name_H-M   'P 1'
#
loop_
_entity.id
_entity.type
_entity.pdbx_description
1 polymer ?
#
loop_
_entity_poly.entity_id
_entity_poly.type
_entity_poly.pdbx_seq_one_letter_code
_entity_poly.pdbx_strand_id
1 'polypeptide(L)'
;MWKLPAAFDDGRRGTRRAGRDPLTAVAHAGRRHALGALAALGVAFVAPGVAAADNPRAGGRSAVAPAGGALAGNPVVSQASATMPVRPQRIVALDFMFAESAIALDIVPAGMADTAFYPGWLGYESDRLARVTDIGSRQEPGLEAIAAVKPDLIVGVGFRHAPIFAALDRIAPTILFQFSPNVSEDGVPVTQLDWMRQIFRTIGHVTGRDARARAVEAQLDAGIARNASRLEAAGRRGERVALLQDLGLPDRYWAYTGNSTSAGLARALGLDPWPKKPTREGTLYVTSADLLTQRDLAVLFVTATGMDVPLSSKLDSPVWRFVPALRERRIALVERNIWGFGGPMSALKLADVMTDSVLKLPAAR
;
A
#
# COMPACT_ATOMS: atom_id res chain seq x y z
N MET A 1 -9.76 4.28 -36.64
CA MET A 1 -8.87 5.19 -35.91
C MET A 1 -9.64 5.68 -34.68
N TRP A 2 -9.39 5.10 -33.55
CA TRP A 2 -10.14 5.38 -32.31
C TRP A 2 -9.33 6.40 -31.49
N LYS A 3 -9.85 7.61 -31.35
CA LYS A 3 -9.27 8.61 -30.45
C LYS A 3 -9.81 8.37 -29.06
N LEU A 4 -8.95 8.03 -28.11
CA LEU A 4 -9.26 8.10 -26.68
C LEU A 4 -9.70 9.54 -26.36
N PRO A 5 -10.67 9.77 -25.48
CA PRO A 5 -11.08 11.12 -25.11
C PRO A 5 -9.88 11.90 -24.58
N ALA A 6 -9.74 13.14 -25.05
CA ALA A 6 -8.62 14.05 -24.83
C ALA A 6 -8.58 14.65 -23.40
N ALA A 7 -8.56 13.80 -22.37
CA ALA A 7 -8.54 14.23 -20.97
C ALA A 7 -7.13 14.16 -20.33
N PHE A 8 -6.07 13.98 -21.13
CA PHE A 8 -4.70 13.88 -20.62
C PHE A 8 -3.70 14.69 -21.46
N ASP A 9 -4.02 15.95 -21.75
CA ASP A 9 -3.01 16.90 -22.22
C ASP A 9 -2.60 17.79 -21.03
N ASP A 10 -1.55 17.36 -20.34
CA ASP A 10 -0.92 18.15 -19.28
C ASP A 10 0.06 19.13 -19.93
N GLY A 11 -0.46 20.30 -20.27
CA GLY A 11 0.30 21.40 -20.86
C GLY A 11 1.35 22.00 -19.92
N ARG A 12 2.44 21.30 -19.64
CA ARG A 12 3.68 21.87 -19.07
C ARG A 12 4.87 21.63 -19.98
N ARG A 13 5.10 22.58 -20.87
CA ARG A 13 6.44 22.82 -21.44
C ARG A 13 7.32 23.42 -20.34
N GLY A 14 8.35 22.69 -19.93
CA GLY A 14 9.31 23.16 -18.94
C GLY A 14 10.59 22.32 -18.93
N THR A 15 11.57 22.76 -19.72
CA THR A 15 13.03 22.61 -19.60
C THR A 15 13.62 21.25 -19.18
N ARG A 16 14.30 20.64 -20.15
CA ARG A 16 15.24 19.52 -20.00
C ARG A 16 16.29 19.80 -18.92
N ARG A 17 16.35 18.95 -17.91
CA ARG A 17 17.57 18.61 -17.19
C ARG A 17 17.64 17.09 -17.02
N ALA A 18 18.70 16.50 -17.57
CA ALA A 18 19.00 15.08 -17.43
C ALA A 18 19.22 14.75 -15.95
N GLY A 19 18.33 13.97 -15.36
CA GLY A 19 18.45 13.41 -14.03
C GLY A 19 18.47 11.89 -14.15
N ARG A 20 19.51 11.30 -13.65
CA ARG A 20 19.81 9.86 -13.68
C ARG A 20 18.69 9.02 -13.07
N ASP A 21 18.36 7.96 -13.77
CA ASP A 21 17.40 6.91 -13.42
C ASP A 21 17.89 6.11 -12.20
N PRO A 22 17.13 5.97 -11.09
CA PRO A 22 17.56 5.26 -9.89
C PRO A 22 17.26 3.75 -9.88
N LEU A 23 16.89 3.14 -11.00
CA LEU A 23 16.48 1.73 -11.03
C LEU A 23 17.48 0.74 -11.68
N THR A 24 18.71 1.18 -12.01
CA THR A 24 19.71 0.31 -12.66
C THR A 24 21.05 0.28 -11.95
N ALA A 25 21.11 0.14 -10.65
CA ALA A 25 22.38 -0.03 -9.93
C ALA A 25 22.33 -1.19 -8.93
N VAL A 26 22.26 -2.43 -9.42
CA VAL A 26 22.73 -3.61 -8.68
C VAL A 26 23.47 -4.49 -9.67
N ALA A 27 24.78 -4.26 -9.83
CA ALA A 27 25.77 -5.28 -10.17
C ALA A 27 27.21 -4.72 -9.99
N HIS A 28 27.97 -5.41 -9.14
CA HIS A 28 29.42 -5.50 -9.08
C HIS A 28 30.27 -4.31 -8.59
N ALA A 29 30.76 -4.45 -7.35
CA ALA A 29 32.15 -4.15 -7.05
C ALA A 29 32.62 -5.06 -5.90
N GLY A 30 33.59 -5.91 -6.24
CA GLY A 30 34.23 -6.83 -5.31
C GLY A 30 35.41 -6.20 -4.54
N ARG A 31 35.64 -6.80 -3.41
CA ARG A 31 36.90 -6.98 -2.67
C ARG A 31 38.02 -5.92 -2.78
N ARG A 32 38.42 -5.38 -1.64
CA ARG A 32 39.83 -5.49 -1.15
C ARG A 32 39.95 -5.12 0.33
N HIS A 33 40.73 -5.96 1.04
CA HIS A 33 41.12 -5.89 2.45
C HIS A 33 41.96 -4.67 2.80
N ALA A 34 41.90 -4.19 4.03
CA ALA A 34 43.08 -3.78 4.80
C ALA A 34 42.80 -3.92 6.30
N LEU A 35 43.65 -4.71 6.95
CA LEU A 35 43.80 -4.86 8.40
C LEU A 35 44.46 -3.61 9.00
N GLY A 36 44.07 -3.26 10.22
CA GLY A 36 44.81 -2.32 11.06
C GLY A 36 44.37 -2.45 12.52
N ALA A 37 45.24 -3.04 13.33
CA ALA A 37 45.04 -3.31 14.75
C ALA A 37 45.63 -2.20 15.64
N LEU A 38 45.34 -2.30 16.97
CA LEU A 38 45.96 -1.66 18.15
C LEU A 38 45.32 -0.31 18.58
N ALA A 39 45.12 0.01 19.84
CA ALA A 39 45.47 -0.56 21.14
C ALA A 39 44.59 0.09 22.23
N ALA A 40 44.42 -0.62 23.34
CA ALA A 40 43.75 -0.17 24.54
C ALA A 40 44.56 0.83 25.36
N LEU A 41 43.90 1.79 25.99
CA LEU A 41 44.42 2.47 27.20
C LEU A 41 43.20 2.88 28.07
N GLY A 42 43.07 2.22 29.20
CA GLY A 42 42.13 2.56 30.24
C GLY A 42 42.66 3.73 31.10
N VAL A 43 41.77 4.64 31.40
CA VAL A 43 41.94 5.57 32.53
C VAL A 43 40.65 5.63 33.32
N ALA A 44 40.69 5.13 34.53
CA ALA A 44 39.64 5.28 35.51
C ALA A 44 39.66 6.70 36.09
N PHE A 45 38.54 7.43 36.03
CA PHE A 45 38.36 8.66 36.76
C PHE A 45 37.22 8.48 37.76
N VAL A 46 37.56 8.64 39.04
CA VAL A 46 36.61 8.72 40.17
C VAL A 46 36.05 10.14 40.18
N ALA A 47 34.70 10.24 40.16
CA ALA A 47 33.99 11.52 40.29
C ALA A 47 33.38 11.65 41.69
N PRO A 48 33.43 12.84 42.31
CA PRO A 48 32.70 13.10 43.53
C PRO A 48 31.23 13.49 43.24
N GLY A 49 30.34 13.03 44.08
CA GLY A 49 28.89 13.28 43.99
C GLY A 49 28.50 14.75 44.10
N VAL A 50 27.57 15.15 43.25
CA VAL A 50 26.80 16.38 43.38
C VAL A 50 25.34 16.01 43.53
N ALA A 51 24.72 16.50 44.58
CA ALA A 51 23.32 16.31 44.91
C ALA A 51 22.40 16.85 43.79
N ALA A 52 21.46 16.01 43.34
CA ALA A 52 20.43 16.39 42.39
C ALA A 52 19.38 17.31 43.04
N ALA A 53 19.21 18.45 42.46
CA ALA A 53 18.02 19.30 42.72
C ALA A 53 16.85 18.77 41.87
N ASP A 54 15.74 18.51 42.53
CA ASP A 54 14.46 18.15 41.92
C ASP A 54 13.99 19.22 40.93
N ASN A 55 13.84 18.85 39.67
CA ASN A 55 13.15 19.66 38.66
C ASN A 55 11.94 18.90 38.15
N PRO A 56 10.71 19.26 38.50
CA PRO A 56 9.50 18.59 38.04
C PRO A 56 9.09 19.09 36.66
N ARG A 57 9.72 18.55 35.62
CA ARG A 57 9.17 18.55 34.24
C ARG A 57 9.15 17.13 33.73
N ALA A 58 8.18 16.38 34.23
CA ALA A 58 7.82 15.08 33.69
C ALA A 58 7.22 15.23 32.29
N GLY A 59 8.04 15.04 31.26
CA GLY A 59 7.55 14.58 29.97
C GLY A 59 6.89 13.21 30.23
N GLY A 60 5.58 13.12 30.07
CA GLY A 60 4.82 11.91 30.34
C GLY A 60 5.37 10.75 29.50
N ARG A 61 6.01 9.78 30.14
CA ARG A 61 6.28 8.48 29.56
C ARG A 61 4.92 7.83 29.33
N SER A 62 4.57 7.56 28.08
CA SER A 62 3.39 6.75 27.75
C SER A 62 3.43 5.47 28.56
N ALA A 63 2.34 5.13 29.24
CA ALA A 63 2.24 3.89 29.97
C ALA A 63 2.44 2.72 29.00
N VAL A 64 3.25 1.74 29.38
CA VAL A 64 3.58 0.56 28.58
C VAL A 64 2.82 -0.62 29.18
N ALA A 65 2.07 -1.34 28.36
CA ALA A 65 1.39 -2.58 28.74
C ALA A 65 2.07 -3.78 28.05
N PRO A 66 2.03 -5.00 28.65
CA PRO A 66 2.50 -6.19 27.95
C PRO A 66 1.69 -6.40 26.67
N ALA A 67 2.38 -6.68 25.55
CA ALA A 67 1.78 -6.92 24.24
C ALA A 67 0.85 -8.16 24.20
N GLY A 68 0.79 -8.91 25.29
CA GLY A 68 0.22 -10.26 25.38
C GLY A 68 -1.30 -10.39 25.21
N GLY A 69 -2.06 -9.31 25.09
CA GLY A 69 -3.53 -9.42 24.97
C GLY A 69 -4.06 -9.28 23.55
N ALA A 70 -3.72 -8.20 22.87
CA ALA A 70 -4.33 -7.83 21.59
C ALA A 70 -3.57 -8.34 20.35
N LEU A 71 -2.29 -8.66 20.49
CA LEU A 71 -1.41 -9.04 19.39
C LEU A 71 -1.01 -10.51 19.39
N ALA A 72 -1.08 -11.19 20.55
CA ALA A 72 -0.78 -12.62 20.65
C ALA A 72 -1.81 -13.45 19.89
N GLY A 73 -1.33 -14.25 18.94
CA GLY A 73 -2.21 -15.08 18.10
C GLY A 73 -3.00 -14.33 17.03
N ASN A 74 -2.79 -13.01 16.87
CA ASN A 74 -3.42 -12.26 15.80
C ASN A 74 -2.80 -12.63 14.43
N PRO A 75 -3.57 -13.23 13.51
CA PRO A 75 -3.04 -13.80 12.27
C PRO A 75 -2.43 -12.74 11.32
N VAL A 76 -2.82 -11.48 11.45
CA VAL A 76 -2.26 -10.41 10.61
C VAL A 76 -0.93 -9.87 11.13
N VAL A 77 -0.53 -10.22 12.36
CA VAL A 77 0.74 -9.75 12.95
C VAL A 77 1.82 -10.80 12.69
N SER A 78 2.85 -10.42 11.93
CA SER A 78 4.01 -11.29 11.68
C SER A 78 5.06 -11.21 12.79
N GLN A 79 5.23 -10.02 13.39
CA GLN A 79 6.17 -9.76 14.47
C GLN A 79 5.75 -8.52 15.26
N ALA A 80 5.96 -8.51 16.56
CA ALA A 80 5.71 -7.36 17.41
C ALA A 80 6.70 -7.30 18.57
N SER A 81 6.96 -6.09 19.07
CA SER A 81 7.72 -5.87 20.31
C SER A 81 7.04 -6.53 21.50
N ALA A 82 7.82 -6.93 22.48
CA ALA A 82 7.31 -7.58 23.70
C ALA A 82 6.36 -6.70 24.51
N THR A 83 6.52 -5.39 24.39
CA THR A 83 5.70 -4.37 25.06
C THR A 83 5.14 -3.37 24.07
N MET A 84 3.91 -2.94 24.29
CA MET A 84 3.24 -1.92 23.46
C MET A 84 2.88 -0.70 24.28
N PRO A 85 2.96 0.51 23.72
CA PRO A 85 2.48 1.70 24.39
C PRO A 85 0.96 1.68 24.53
N VAL A 86 0.45 2.27 25.58
CA VAL A 86 -0.98 2.50 25.73
C VAL A 86 -1.33 3.75 24.93
N ARG A 87 -2.17 3.59 23.88
CA ARG A 87 -2.64 4.69 23.01
C ARG A 87 -1.51 5.52 22.39
N PRO A 88 -0.66 4.94 21.55
CA PRO A 88 0.39 5.66 20.86
C PRO A 88 -0.18 6.82 20.02
N GLN A 89 0.55 7.93 19.97
CA GLN A 89 0.16 9.13 19.24
C GLN A 89 1.19 9.55 18.19
N ARG A 90 2.42 9.07 18.29
CA ARG A 90 3.53 9.41 17.39
C ARG A 90 3.93 8.20 16.56
N ILE A 91 3.08 7.91 15.56
CA ILE A 91 3.23 6.72 14.73
C ILE A 91 4.22 7.00 13.60
N VAL A 92 5.15 6.09 13.36
CA VAL A 92 5.92 6.02 12.11
C VAL A 92 5.33 4.93 11.23
N ALA A 93 4.98 5.29 9.99
CA ALA A 93 4.41 4.42 8.97
C ALA A 93 5.45 4.05 7.92
N LEU A 94 5.89 2.79 7.90
CA LEU A 94 6.90 2.29 6.95
C LEU A 94 6.31 1.88 5.59
N ASP A 95 4.99 2.01 5.40
CA ASP A 95 4.32 1.75 4.12
C ASP A 95 3.06 2.63 3.99
N PHE A 96 2.63 2.87 2.77
CA PHE A 96 1.49 3.74 2.45
C PHE A 96 0.18 3.32 3.11
N MET A 97 -0.10 2.01 3.18
CA MET A 97 -1.30 1.51 3.84
C MET A 97 -1.38 1.94 5.31
N PHE A 98 -0.24 1.98 6.00
CA PHE A 98 -0.21 2.37 7.42
C PHE A 98 -0.33 3.88 7.60
N ALA A 99 0.24 4.68 6.68
CA ALA A 99 0.04 6.13 6.68
C ALA A 99 -1.45 6.47 6.46
N GLU A 100 -2.07 5.83 5.47
CA GLU A 100 -3.51 5.95 5.21
C GLU A 100 -4.34 5.48 6.42
N SER A 101 -3.99 4.34 7.01
CA SER A 101 -4.70 3.81 8.18
C SER A 101 -4.62 4.77 9.37
N ALA A 102 -3.44 5.34 9.63
CA ALA A 102 -3.26 6.30 10.70
C ALA A 102 -4.13 7.57 10.48
N ILE A 103 -4.09 8.14 9.27
CA ILE A 103 -4.86 9.35 8.97
C ILE A 103 -6.37 9.08 8.97
N ALA A 104 -6.82 7.90 8.55
CA ALA A 104 -8.22 7.49 8.63
C ALA A 104 -8.69 7.30 10.08
N LEU A 105 -7.77 7.02 11.00
CA LEU A 105 -7.98 6.98 12.44
C LEU A 105 -7.81 8.34 13.14
N ASP A 106 -7.72 9.43 12.38
CA ASP A 106 -7.46 10.78 12.83
C ASP A 106 -6.11 10.96 13.56
N ILE A 107 -5.10 10.19 13.16
CA ILE A 107 -3.72 10.30 13.63
C ILE A 107 -2.83 10.71 12.46
N VAL A 108 -2.24 11.90 12.52
CA VAL A 108 -1.22 12.31 11.54
C VAL A 108 0.09 11.62 11.93
N PRO A 109 0.70 10.79 11.05
CA PRO A 109 1.97 10.14 11.37
C PRO A 109 3.07 11.14 11.70
N ALA A 110 3.96 10.81 12.63
CA ALA A 110 5.15 11.61 12.92
C ALA A 110 6.20 11.51 11.80
N GLY A 111 6.21 10.37 11.08
CA GLY A 111 7.03 10.13 9.91
C GLY A 111 6.42 9.04 9.03
N MET A 112 6.67 9.11 7.74
CA MET A 112 6.28 8.07 6.80
C MET A 112 7.32 7.90 5.69
N ALA A 113 7.38 6.69 5.14
CA ALA A 113 8.27 6.40 4.03
C ALA A 113 7.69 6.89 2.70
N ASP A 114 8.58 7.26 1.75
CA ASP A 114 8.21 7.64 0.37
C ASP A 114 7.15 8.75 0.28
N THR A 115 7.24 9.79 1.11
CA THR A 115 6.24 10.87 1.19
C THR A 115 5.92 11.50 -0.16
N ALA A 116 6.92 11.70 -1.01
CA ALA A 116 6.78 12.31 -2.34
C ALA A 116 5.95 11.46 -3.32
N PHE A 117 5.87 10.13 -3.10
CA PHE A 117 5.15 9.22 -3.98
C PHE A 117 3.71 8.97 -3.54
N TYR A 118 3.39 9.19 -2.26
CA TYR A 118 2.08 8.91 -1.69
C TYR A 118 0.91 9.55 -2.47
N PRO A 119 0.96 10.84 -2.87
CA PRO A 119 -0.14 11.47 -3.60
C PRO A 119 -0.44 10.81 -4.95
N GLY A 120 0.58 10.32 -5.63
CA GLY A 120 0.44 9.65 -6.92
C GLY A 120 -0.07 8.21 -6.84
N TRP A 121 0.13 7.55 -5.69
CA TRP A 121 -0.24 6.14 -5.51
C TRP A 121 -1.57 5.95 -4.79
N LEU A 122 -1.83 6.71 -3.72
CA LEU A 122 -3.06 6.64 -2.92
C LEU A 122 -3.83 7.97 -2.92
N GLY A 123 -3.16 9.02 -2.54
CA GLY A 123 -3.70 10.37 -2.55
C GLY A 123 -4.75 10.69 -1.47
N TYR A 124 -5.15 9.73 -0.63
CA TYR A 124 -6.11 9.98 0.44
C TYR A 124 -5.52 10.95 1.48
N GLU A 125 -6.22 12.07 1.73
CA GLU A 125 -5.80 13.10 2.69
C GLU A 125 -4.34 13.59 2.52
N SER A 126 -3.86 13.65 1.26
CA SER A 126 -2.47 14.04 0.94
C SER A 126 -2.07 15.39 1.53
N ASP A 127 -2.99 16.36 1.60
CA ASP A 127 -2.71 17.68 2.16
C ASP A 127 -2.37 17.59 3.66
N ARG A 128 -3.03 16.70 4.41
CA ARG A 128 -2.74 16.45 5.82
C ARG A 128 -1.40 15.75 6.01
N LEU A 129 -0.96 14.97 5.02
CA LEU A 129 0.30 14.24 5.02
C LEU A 129 1.47 15.03 4.43
N ALA A 130 1.22 16.17 3.77
CA ALA A 130 2.24 16.96 3.07
C ALA A 130 3.38 17.49 3.97
N ARG A 131 3.16 17.59 5.28
CA ARG A 131 4.15 18.06 6.27
C ARG A 131 4.73 16.94 7.13
N VAL A 132 4.39 15.69 6.85
CA VAL A 132 4.92 14.54 7.57
C VAL A 132 6.39 14.35 7.18
N THR A 133 7.23 14.08 8.17
CA THR A 133 8.66 13.87 7.92
C THR A 133 8.87 12.64 7.04
N ASP A 134 9.63 12.80 5.95
CA ASP A 134 10.11 11.68 5.16
C ASP A 134 11.17 10.91 5.93
N ILE A 135 10.98 9.60 6.07
CA ILE A 135 11.90 8.73 6.79
C ILE A 135 12.63 7.76 5.86
N GLY A 136 12.77 8.11 4.59
CA GLY A 136 13.41 7.29 3.57
C GLY A 136 12.43 6.46 2.75
N SER A 137 12.93 5.46 2.03
CA SER A 137 12.08 4.63 1.20
C SER A 137 11.42 3.49 1.99
N ARG A 138 10.33 2.94 1.46
CA ARG A 138 9.69 1.74 2.03
C ARG A 138 10.63 0.53 2.01
N GLN A 139 11.58 0.48 1.09
CA GLN A 139 12.57 -0.59 0.98
C GLN A 139 13.72 -0.41 1.97
N GLU A 140 14.16 0.83 2.16
CA GLU A 140 15.32 1.20 2.98
C GLU A 140 14.96 2.42 3.84
N PRO A 141 14.18 2.24 4.93
CA PRO A 141 13.86 3.33 5.83
C PRO A 141 15.10 3.77 6.63
N GLY A 142 15.27 5.08 6.76
CA GLY A 142 16.39 5.69 7.49
C GLY A 142 16.20 5.60 9.00
N LEU A 143 16.96 4.76 9.69
CA LEU A 143 16.82 4.56 11.14
C LEU A 143 17.07 5.84 11.93
N GLU A 144 17.99 6.69 11.50
CA GLU A 144 18.29 7.98 12.11
C GLU A 144 17.10 8.95 11.96
N ALA A 145 16.48 8.99 10.78
CA ALA A 145 15.30 9.82 10.53
C ALA A 145 14.10 9.33 11.37
N ILE A 146 13.93 8.01 11.50
CA ILE A 146 12.91 7.41 12.37
C ILE A 146 13.17 7.80 13.83
N ALA A 147 14.40 7.67 14.33
CA ALA A 147 14.74 8.03 15.70
C ALA A 147 14.54 9.53 15.97
N ALA A 148 14.88 10.39 14.99
CA ALA A 148 14.75 11.84 15.11
C ALA A 148 13.31 12.32 15.33
N VAL A 149 12.31 11.62 14.76
CA VAL A 149 10.89 11.94 14.97
C VAL A 149 10.34 11.42 16.29
N LYS A 150 11.16 10.72 17.10
CA LYS A 150 10.81 10.20 18.45
C LYS A 150 9.45 9.49 18.46
N PRO A 151 9.30 8.41 17.70
CA PRO A 151 8.04 7.67 17.65
C PRO A 151 7.75 6.96 18.98
N ASP A 152 6.48 6.71 19.23
CA ASP A 152 6.02 5.82 20.29
C ASP A 152 5.47 4.50 19.73
N LEU A 153 5.27 4.42 18.39
CA LEU A 153 4.94 3.20 17.67
C LEU A 153 5.51 3.25 16.25
N ILE A 154 6.11 2.16 15.81
CA ILE A 154 6.50 1.94 14.41
C ILE A 154 5.65 0.83 13.83
N VAL A 155 5.09 1.06 12.62
CA VAL A 155 4.24 0.10 11.91
C VAL A 155 4.83 -0.20 10.54
N GLY A 156 5.04 -1.48 10.25
CA GLY A 156 5.69 -1.92 9.02
C GLY A 156 5.16 -3.24 8.46
N VAL A 157 5.75 -3.68 7.36
CA VAL A 157 5.41 -4.90 6.63
C VAL A 157 6.43 -5.99 6.94
N GLY A 158 5.98 -7.17 7.33
CA GLY A 158 6.85 -8.27 7.77
C GLY A 158 7.87 -8.70 6.71
N PHE A 159 7.43 -8.99 5.48
CA PHE A 159 8.33 -9.48 4.42
C PHE A 159 9.44 -8.49 4.05
N ARG A 160 9.26 -7.20 4.34
CA ARG A 160 10.21 -6.13 3.99
C ARG A 160 11.06 -5.72 5.19
N HIS A 161 10.45 -5.57 6.35
CA HIS A 161 11.08 -4.95 7.52
C HIS A 161 11.52 -5.94 8.60
N ALA A 162 11.20 -7.24 8.50
CA ALA A 162 11.66 -8.24 9.46
C ALA A 162 13.20 -8.28 9.62
N PRO A 163 14.02 -8.11 8.57
CA PRO A 163 15.47 -8.10 8.73
C PRO A 163 16.00 -6.96 9.62
N ILE A 164 15.29 -5.85 9.70
CA ILE A 164 15.67 -4.67 10.51
C ILE A 164 14.83 -4.53 11.79
N PHE A 165 13.97 -5.50 12.11
CA PHE A 165 13.06 -5.43 13.25
C PHE A 165 13.79 -5.10 14.55
N ALA A 166 14.90 -5.77 14.85
CA ALA A 166 15.66 -5.53 16.08
C ALA A 166 16.22 -4.09 16.17
N ALA A 167 16.50 -3.45 15.03
CA ALA A 167 16.93 -2.05 15.01
C ALA A 167 15.74 -1.10 15.23
N LEU A 168 14.60 -1.39 14.64
CA LEU A 168 13.36 -0.63 14.83
C LEU A 168 12.89 -0.72 16.29
N ASP A 169 12.87 -1.92 16.87
CA ASP A 169 12.45 -2.19 18.26
C ASP A 169 13.31 -1.45 19.31
N ARG A 170 14.59 -1.20 19.01
CA ARG A 170 15.45 -0.34 19.84
C ARG A 170 15.08 1.14 19.79
N ILE A 171 14.43 1.59 18.73
CA ILE A 171 14.01 2.98 18.59
C ILE A 171 12.65 3.17 19.28
N ALA A 172 11.67 2.31 18.97
CA ALA A 172 10.34 2.33 19.56
C ALA A 172 9.65 0.98 19.39
N PRO A 173 8.63 0.68 20.21
CA PRO A 173 7.76 -0.48 20.01
C PRO A 173 7.30 -0.59 18.55
N THR A 174 7.45 -1.76 17.97
CA THR A 174 7.27 -2.00 16.54
C THR A 174 6.26 -3.13 16.31
N ILE A 175 5.36 -2.94 15.36
CA ILE A 175 4.48 -3.99 14.83
C ILE A 175 4.77 -4.17 13.35
N LEU A 176 5.06 -5.39 12.94
CA LEU A 176 5.15 -5.79 11.55
C LEU A 176 3.93 -6.63 11.18
N PHE A 177 3.19 -6.19 10.19
CA PHE A 177 2.04 -6.91 9.70
C PHE A 177 2.40 -7.86 8.55
N GLN A 178 1.74 -8.99 8.51
CA GLN A 178 1.72 -9.84 7.33
C GLN A 178 0.83 -9.17 6.27
N PHE A 179 1.41 -8.78 5.16
CA PHE A 179 0.72 -7.96 4.15
C PHE A 179 -0.36 -8.71 3.38
N SER A 180 -0.17 -10.00 3.16
CA SER A 180 -1.14 -10.88 2.50
C SER A 180 -1.36 -12.14 3.32
N PRO A 181 -2.57 -12.70 3.32
CA PRO A 181 -2.81 -14.01 3.90
C PRO A 181 -1.98 -15.07 3.18
N ASN A 182 -1.59 -16.11 3.90
CA ASN A 182 -1.04 -17.30 3.26
C ASN A 182 -2.14 -17.91 2.38
N VAL A 183 -1.87 -18.09 1.10
CA VAL A 183 -2.79 -18.77 0.20
C VAL A 183 -2.77 -20.24 0.57
N SER A 184 -3.87 -20.75 1.08
CA SER A 184 -4.11 -22.20 1.19
C SER A 184 -4.51 -22.74 -0.17
N GLU A 185 -3.93 -23.86 -0.61
CA GLU A 185 -4.31 -24.51 -1.87
C GLU A 185 -5.74 -25.06 -1.81
N ASP A 186 -6.30 -25.29 -0.60
CA ASP A 186 -7.54 -26.04 -0.38
C ASP A 186 -8.74 -25.23 0.11
N GLY A 187 -8.65 -23.91 0.22
CA GLY A 187 -9.72 -23.10 0.79
C GLY A 187 -10.15 -21.91 -0.04
N VAL A 188 -11.37 -21.39 0.22
CA VAL A 188 -11.75 -20.05 -0.25
C VAL A 188 -10.76 -19.08 0.40
N PRO A 189 -9.89 -18.46 -0.39
CA PRO A 189 -8.84 -17.66 0.19
C PRO A 189 -9.46 -16.45 0.88
N VAL A 190 -9.06 -16.20 2.12
CA VAL A 190 -9.22 -14.89 2.75
C VAL A 190 -8.61 -13.87 1.79
N THR A 191 -9.38 -12.88 1.41
CA THR A 191 -8.88 -11.88 0.45
C THR A 191 -7.97 -10.88 1.15
N GLN A 192 -7.11 -10.21 0.38
CA GLN A 192 -6.35 -9.07 0.91
C GLN A 192 -7.27 -7.95 1.41
N LEU A 193 -8.51 -7.83 0.91
CA LEU A 193 -9.52 -6.93 1.45
C LEU A 193 -9.87 -7.27 2.91
N ASP A 194 -10.15 -8.55 3.19
CA ASP A 194 -10.47 -9.01 4.55
C ASP A 194 -9.26 -8.85 5.48
N TRP A 195 -8.07 -9.13 4.94
CA TRP A 195 -6.82 -9.01 5.67
C TRP A 195 -6.49 -7.56 6.01
N MET A 196 -6.66 -6.64 5.07
CA MET A 196 -6.52 -5.20 5.28
C MET A 196 -7.47 -4.70 6.37
N ARG A 197 -8.72 -5.16 6.39
CA ARG A 197 -9.68 -4.81 7.43
C ARG A 197 -9.20 -5.25 8.81
N GLN A 198 -8.65 -6.47 8.94
CA GLN A 198 -8.10 -6.96 10.22
C GLN A 198 -6.88 -6.14 10.65
N ILE A 199 -5.97 -5.79 9.73
CA ILE A 199 -4.84 -4.91 10.00
C ILE A 199 -5.34 -3.56 10.51
N PHE A 200 -6.30 -2.95 9.82
CA PHE A 200 -6.87 -1.65 10.19
C PHE A 200 -7.51 -1.66 11.58
N ARG A 201 -8.30 -2.70 11.89
CA ARG A 201 -8.88 -2.89 13.25
C ARG A 201 -7.79 -3.04 14.31
N THR A 202 -6.74 -3.79 14.00
CA THR A 202 -5.63 -3.99 14.94
C THR A 202 -4.92 -2.66 15.23
N ILE A 203 -4.66 -1.84 14.20
CA ILE A 203 -4.10 -0.50 14.39
C ILE A 203 -5.06 0.37 15.22
N GLY A 204 -6.36 0.35 14.89
CA GLY A 204 -7.39 1.06 15.64
C GLY A 204 -7.39 0.68 17.13
N HIS A 205 -7.29 -0.61 17.43
CA HIS A 205 -7.26 -1.13 18.79
C HIS A 205 -5.99 -0.68 19.56
N VAL A 206 -4.82 -0.89 18.97
CA VAL A 206 -3.53 -0.51 19.59
C VAL A 206 -3.46 1.00 19.85
N THR A 207 -4.05 1.80 18.97
CA THR A 207 -4.06 3.27 19.11
C THR A 207 -5.22 3.79 19.98
N GLY A 208 -6.09 2.92 20.48
CA GLY A 208 -7.28 3.29 21.23
C GLY A 208 -8.33 4.04 20.40
N ARG A 209 -8.37 3.76 19.08
CA ARG A 209 -9.29 4.37 18.11
C ARG A 209 -10.37 3.40 17.61
N ASP A 210 -10.76 2.41 18.42
CA ASP A 210 -11.74 1.38 18.04
C ASP A 210 -13.06 1.95 17.50
N ALA A 211 -13.58 3.00 18.13
CA ALA A 211 -14.83 3.62 17.67
C ALA A 211 -14.66 4.26 16.28
N ARG A 212 -13.53 4.92 16.03
CA ARG A 212 -13.22 5.50 14.73
C ARG A 212 -13.00 4.42 13.68
N ALA A 213 -12.30 3.35 14.01
CA ALA A 213 -12.09 2.22 13.12
C ALA A 213 -13.42 1.61 12.67
N ARG A 214 -14.35 1.37 13.59
CA ARG A 214 -15.70 0.90 13.26
C ARG A 214 -16.47 1.87 12.36
N ALA A 215 -16.36 3.17 12.59
CA ALA A 215 -17.01 4.18 11.74
C ALA A 215 -16.47 4.18 10.31
N VAL A 216 -15.15 4.06 10.14
CA VAL A 216 -14.51 3.98 8.81
C VAL A 216 -14.90 2.68 8.08
N GLU A 217 -14.95 1.56 8.78
CA GLU A 217 -15.41 0.29 8.20
C GLU A 217 -16.90 0.36 7.78
N ALA A 218 -17.74 0.94 8.61
CA ALA A 218 -19.16 1.15 8.26
C ALA A 218 -19.31 2.06 7.01
N GLN A 219 -18.44 3.06 6.85
CA GLN A 219 -18.39 3.89 5.66
C GLN A 219 -17.99 3.08 4.42
N LEU A 220 -16.97 2.22 4.54
CA LEU A 220 -16.54 1.31 3.46
C LEU A 220 -17.68 0.35 3.07
N ASP A 221 -18.34 -0.29 4.05
CA ASP A 221 -19.42 -1.22 3.81
C ASP A 221 -20.62 -0.54 3.14
N ALA A 222 -21.01 0.63 3.62
CA ALA A 222 -22.08 1.43 3.01
C ALA A 222 -21.74 1.84 1.57
N GLY A 223 -20.48 2.18 1.29
CA GLY A 223 -20.00 2.50 -0.05
C GLY A 223 -20.06 1.31 -1.00
N ILE A 224 -19.59 0.15 -0.55
CA ILE A 224 -19.68 -1.09 -1.32
C ILE A 224 -21.14 -1.45 -1.62
N ALA A 225 -22.02 -1.40 -0.61
CA ALA A 225 -23.44 -1.70 -0.79
C ALA A 225 -24.14 -0.77 -1.80
N ARG A 226 -23.88 0.54 -1.71
CA ARG A 226 -24.41 1.52 -2.70
C ARG A 226 -23.94 1.18 -4.11
N ASN A 227 -22.68 0.87 -4.29
CA ASN A 227 -22.10 0.56 -5.59
C ASN A 227 -22.61 -0.77 -6.15
N ALA A 228 -22.76 -1.79 -5.31
CA ALA A 228 -23.37 -3.06 -5.71
C ALA A 228 -24.83 -2.85 -6.21
N SER A 229 -25.63 -2.05 -5.49
CA SER A 229 -27.00 -1.71 -5.91
C SER A 229 -27.03 -0.94 -7.24
N ARG A 230 -26.08 -0.04 -7.49
CA ARG A 230 -25.95 0.69 -8.77
C ARG A 230 -25.66 -0.26 -9.93
N LEU A 231 -24.76 -1.21 -9.75
CA LEU A 231 -24.41 -2.21 -10.75
C LEU A 231 -25.57 -3.18 -10.99
N GLU A 232 -26.26 -3.62 -9.95
CA GLU A 232 -27.44 -4.49 -10.07
C GLU A 232 -28.58 -3.81 -10.80
N ALA A 233 -28.91 -2.56 -10.45
CA ALA A 233 -29.95 -1.77 -11.12
C ALA A 233 -29.63 -1.51 -12.61
N ALA A 234 -28.35 -1.49 -12.99
CA ALA A 234 -27.91 -1.37 -14.37
C ALA A 234 -27.77 -2.72 -15.11
N GLY A 235 -28.14 -3.84 -14.46
CA GLY A 235 -28.04 -5.18 -15.06
C GLY A 235 -26.61 -5.68 -15.24
N ARG A 236 -25.66 -5.18 -14.42
CA ARG A 236 -24.22 -5.48 -14.55
C ARG A 236 -23.74 -6.62 -13.63
N ARG A 237 -24.66 -7.29 -12.92
CA ARG A 237 -24.31 -8.38 -12.03
C ARG A 237 -23.69 -9.55 -12.79
N GLY A 238 -22.59 -10.10 -12.27
CA GLY A 238 -21.86 -11.21 -12.89
C GLY A 238 -20.92 -10.79 -14.03
N GLU A 239 -20.87 -9.50 -14.41
CA GLU A 239 -19.91 -9.07 -15.42
C GLU A 239 -18.47 -9.33 -15.00
N ARG A 240 -17.68 -9.85 -15.95
CA ARG A 240 -16.28 -10.16 -15.76
C ARG A 240 -15.45 -8.87 -15.77
N VAL A 241 -14.57 -8.72 -14.77
CA VAL A 241 -13.73 -7.52 -14.63
C VAL A 241 -12.29 -7.90 -14.29
N ALA A 242 -11.33 -7.23 -14.93
CA ALA A 242 -9.92 -7.28 -14.58
C ALA A 242 -9.42 -5.89 -14.19
N LEU A 243 -8.72 -5.79 -13.07
CA LEU A 243 -7.89 -4.64 -12.76
C LEU A 243 -6.45 -4.95 -13.17
N LEU A 244 -5.94 -4.16 -14.11
CA LEU A 244 -4.55 -4.27 -14.59
C LEU A 244 -3.81 -2.98 -14.28
N GLN A 245 -2.54 -3.12 -13.90
CA GLN A 245 -1.66 -1.97 -13.69
C GLN A 245 -0.52 -1.99 -14.71
N ASP A 246 -0.39 -0.89 -15.46
CA ASP A 246 0.74 -0.69 -16.34
C ASP A 246 1.93 -0.10 -15.56
N LEU A 247 3.04 -0.85 -15.52
CA LEU A 247 4.28 -0.46 -14.83
C LEU A 247 5.38 0.02 -15.81
N GLY A 248 5.03 0.37 -17.05
CA GLY A 248 6.01 0.79 -18.06
C GLY A 248 6.73 -0.33 -18.79
N LEU A 249 6.51 -1.57 -18.41
CA LEU A 249 7.16 -2.72 -19.05
C LEU A 249 6.54 -3.00 -20.43
N PRO A 250 7.35 -3.40 -21.44
CA PRO A 250 6.83 -3.80 -22.73
C PRO A 250 5.90 -5.00 -22.59
N ASP A 251 4.66 -4.89 -23.07
CA ASP A 251 3.60 -5.92 -23.07
C ASP A 251 3.52 -6.75 -21.79
N ARG A 252 3.73 -6.13 -20.63
CA ARG A 252 3.57 -6.73 -19.32
C ARG A 252 2.75 -5.84 -18.42
N TYR A 253 1.73 -6.41 -17.78
CA TYR A 253 0.80 -5.71 -16.91
C TYR A 253 0.65 -6.50 -15.61
N TRP A 254 0.61 -5.84 -14.47
CA TRP A 254 0.16 -6.49 -13.25
C TRP A 254 -1.35 -6.72 -13.31
N ALA A 255 -1.77 -7.98 -13.22
CA ALA A 255 -3.16 -8.36 -12.99
C ALA A 255 -3.35 -8.70 -11.50
N TYR A 256 -4.35 -8.11 -10.90
CA TYR A 256 -4.73 -8.40 -9.53
C TYR A 256 -5.54 -9.70 -9.48
N THR A 257 -5.05 -10.70 -8.75
CA THR A 257 -5.57 -12.07 -8.74
C THR A 257 -6.74 -12.28 -7.79
N GLY A 258 -7.34 -13.47 -7.80
CA GLY A 258 -8.57 -13.80 -7.10
C GLY A 258 -8.57 -13.58 -5.59
N ASN A 259 -7.42 -13.48 -4.93
CA ASN A 259 -7.28 -13.16 -3.52
C ASN A 259 -6.87 -11.70 -3.23
N SER A 260 -6.76 -10.85 -4.26
CA SER A 260 -6.43 -9.43 -4.09
C SER A 260 -7.56 -8.61 -3.46
N THR A 261 -7.25 -7.40 -3.01
CA THR A 261 -8.25 -6.42 -2.56
C THR A 261 -9.27 -6.12 -3.66
N SER A 262 -8.80 -5.90 -4.90
CA SER A 262 -9.71 -5.60 -6.03
C SER A 262 -10.62 -6.76 -6.36
N ALA A 263 -10.16 -8.02 -6.27
CA ALA A 263 -11.00 -9.18 -6.47
C ALA A 263 -12.03 -9.37 -5.34
N GLY A 264 -11.64 -9.08 -4.10
CA GLY A 264 -12.58 -9.03 -2.96
C GLY A 264 -13.67 -8.00 -3.18
N LEU A 265 -13.31 -6.79 -3.59
CA LEU A 265 -14.24 -5.71 -3.94
C LEU A 265 -15.13 -6.11 -5.13
N ALA A 266 -14.56 -6.64 -6.23
CA ALA A 266 -15.33 -7.05 -7.38
C ALA A 266 -16.44 -8.03 -6.99
N ARG A 267 -16.13 -9.07 -6.18
CA ARG A 267 -17.15 -10.00 -5.68
C ARG A 267 -18.20 -9.31 -4.79
N ALA A 268 -17.79 -8.44 -3.89
CA ALA A 268 -18.71 -7.68 -3.04
C ALA A 268 -19.60 -6.73 -3.84
N LEU A 269 -19.15 -6.28 -4.99
CA LEU A 269 -19.93 -5.48 -5.96
C LEU A 269 -20.82 -6.34 -6.87
N GLY A 270 -20.77 -7.65 -6.75
CA GLY A 270 -21.54 -8.57 -7.62
C GLY A 270 -20.89 -8.82 -8.99
N LEU A 271 -19.61 -8.45 -9.17
CA LEU A 271 -18.82 -8.68 -10.39
C LEU A 271 -18.01 -9.99 -10.28
N ASP A 272 -17.56 -10.51 -11.43
CA ASP A 272 -16.72 -11.71 -11.53
C ASP A 272 -15.26 -11.33 -11.85
N PRO A 273 -14.34 -11.37 -10.85
CA PRO A 273 -12.96 -10.94 -11.04
C PRO A 273 -12.14 -11.93 -11.88
N TRP A 274 -11.27 -11.40 -12.73
CA TRP A 274 -10.25 -12.16 -13.48
C TRP A 274 -8.87 -11.52 -13.24
N PRO A 275 -7.80 -12.34 -13.04
CA PRO A 275 -7.74 -13.80 -12.95
C PRO A 275 -8.31 -14.34 -11.62
N LYS A 276 -8.97 -15.52 -11.69
CA LYS A 276 -9.59 -16.13 -10.49
C LYS A 276 -8.57 -16.85 -9.58
N LYS A 277 -7.50 -17.44 -10.19
CA LYS A 277 -6.50 -18.20 -9.44
C LYS A 277 -5.76 -17.29 -8.46
N PRO A 278 -5.72 -17.64 -7.17
CA PRO A 278 -4.99 -16.85 -6.19
C PRO A 278 -3.47 -17.01 -6.39
N THR A 279 -2.71 -16.00 -5.94
CA THR A 279 -1.25 -16.04 -5.87
C THR A 279 -0.79 -15.56 -4.50
N ARG A 280 0.44 -15.88 -4.12
CA ARG A 280 1.00 -15.47 -2.83
C ARG A 280 0.94 -13.94 -2.61
N GLU A 281 1.15 -13.17 -3.68
CA GLU A 281 1.24 -11.72 -3.61
C GLU A 281 -0.07 -11.01 -4.01
N GLY A 282 -1.08 -11.77 -4.44
CA GLY A 282 -2.34 -11.20 -4.93
C GLY A 282 -2.23 -10.57 -6.32
N THR A 283 -1.10 -10.78 -7.00
CA THR A 283 -0.83 -10.28 -8.37
C THR A 283 -0.07 -11.30 -9.20
N LEU A 284 -0.17 -11.18 -10.52
CA LEU A 284 0.69 -11.87 -11.47
C LEU A 284 0.90 -10.99 -12.69
N TYR A 285 1.92 -11.28 -13.48
CA TYR A 285 2.11 -10.63 -14.78
C TYR A 285 1.28 -11.31 -15.85
N VAL A 286 0.58 -10.51 -16.63
CA VAL A 286 -0.12 -10.91 -17.86
C VAL A 286 0.40 -10.10 -19.04
N THR A 287 0.23 -10.65 -20.24
CA THR A 287 0.55 -10.04 -21.51
C THR A 287 -0.73 -9.81 -22.34
N SER A 288 -0.63 -9.07 -23.43
CA SER A 288 -1.75 -8.95 -24.38
C SER A 288 -2.20 -10.33 -24.92
N ALA A 289 -1.27 -11.29 -25.06
CA ALA A 289 -1.58 -12.64 -25.51
C ALA A 289 -2.49 -13.40 -24.54
N ASP A 290 -2.33 -13.22 -23.22
CA ASP A 290 -3.19 -13.83 -22.20
C ASP A 290 -4.64 -13.32 -22.28
N LEU A 291 -4.83 -12.12 -22.84
CA LEU A 291 -6.13 -11.48 -23.00
C LEU A 291 -6.87 -11.88 -24.29
N LEU A 292 -6.19 -12.50 -25.26
CA LEU A 292 -6.79 -12.89 -26.55
C LEU A 292 -7.97 -13.86 -26.41
N THR A 293 -7.96 -14.69 -25.38
CA THR A 293 -9.02 -15.67 -25.11
C THR A 293 -10.09 -15.18 -24.16
N GLN A 294 -9.93 -13.97 -23.59
CA GLN A 294 -10.82 -13.42 -22.57
C GLN A 294 -11.96 -12.65 -23.25
N ARG A 295 -13.09 -13.33 -23.48
CA ARG A 295 -14.32 -12.70 -23.99
C ARG A 295 -15.10 -12.05 -22.85
N ASP A 296 -15.88 -11.03 -23.18
CA ASP A 296 -16.78 -10.34 -22.25
C ASP A 296 -16.08 -9.76 -20.99
N LEU A 297 -14.77 -9.55 -21.08
CA LEU A 297 -13.97 -9.03 -19.99
C LEU A 297 -13.90 -7.50 -20.04
N ALA A 298 -14.38 -6.83 -18.99
CA ALA A 298 -14.07 -5.42 -18.76
C ALA A 298 -12.66 -5.29 -18.19
N VAL A 299 -11.80 -4.53 -18.85
CA VAL A 299 -10.41 -4.30 -18.41
C VAL A 299 -10.27 -2.87 -17.93
N LEU A 300 -9.95 -2.72 -16.65
CA LEU A 300 -9.67 -1.43 -16.02
C LEU A 300 -8.15 -1.29 -15.87
N PHE A 301 -7.58 -0.34 -16.59
CA PHE A 301 -6.15 -0.06 -16.52
C PHE A 301 -5.85 1.09 -15.59
N VAL A 302 -5.02 0.82 -14.58
CA VAL A 302 -4.32 1.83 -13.78
C VAL A 302 -2.98 2.13 -14.43
N THR A 303 -2.72 3.39 -14.73
CA THR A 303 -1.42 3.80 -15.28
C THR A 303 -0.49 4.21 -14.14
N ALA A 304 0.76 3.75 -14.17
CA ALA A 304 1.75 4.20 -13.20
C ALA A 304 2.11 5.67 -13.39
N THR A 305 2.50 6.31 -12.30
CA THR A 305 2.96 7.71 -12.32
C THR A 305 4.36 7.78 -12.95
N GLY A 306 4.58 8.73 -13.86
CA GLY A 306 5.92 9.03 -14.39
C GLY A 306 6.38 8.13 -15.54
N MET A 307 5.46 7.50 -16.26
CA MET A 307 5.80 6.64 -17.40
C MET A 307 6.05 7.43 -18.69
N ASP A 308 7.14 7.07 -19.37
CA ASP A 308 7.55 7.72 -20.63
C ASP A 308 6.68 7.29 -21.82
N VAL A 309 6.04 6.12 -21.75
CA VAL A 309 5.20 5.58 -22.85
C VAL A 309 3.75 5.56 -22.41
N PRO A 310 2.88 6.37 -23.06
CA PRO A 310 1.45 6.35 -22.78
C PRO A 310 0.84 4.96 -23.05
N LEU A 311 -0.09 4.52 -22.19
CA LEU A 311 -0.80 3.25 -22.37
C LEU A 311 -1.52 3.18 -23.72
N SER A 312 -2.00 4.30 -24.24
CA SER A 312 -2.59 4.38 -25.59
C SER A 312 -1.66 3.83 -26.68
N SER A 313 -0.35 4.17 -26.63
CA SER A 313 0.63 3.67 -27.60
C SER A 313 0.82 2.17 -27.50
N LYS A 314 0.68 1.58 -26.29
CA LYS A 314 0.76 0.13 -26.10
C LYS A 314 -0.47 -0.58 -26.66
N LEU A 315 -1.65 -0.01 -26.45
CA LEU A 315 -2.92 -0.54 -26.99
C LEU A 315 -2.98 -0.47 -28.53
N ASP A 316 -2.19 0.41 -29.16
CA ASP A 316 -2.05 0.48 -30.62
C ASP A 316 -1.15 -0.63 -31.19
N SER A 317 -0.54 -1.48 -30.36
CA SER A 317 0.31 -2.56 -30.84
C SER A 317 -0.47 -3.62 -31.65
N PRO A 318 0.19 -4.33 -32.59
CA PRO A 318 -0.47 -5.29 -33.46
C PRO A 318 -1.26 -6.40 -32.74
N VAL A 319 -0.85 -6.81 -31.55
CA VAL A 319 -1.53 -7.87 -30.79
C VAL A 319 -2.82 -7.34 -30.15
N TRP A 320 -2.78 -6.13 -29.60
CA TRP A 320 -3.94 -5.54 -28.90
C TRP A 320 -5.18 -5.42 -29.79
N ARG A 321 -5.04 -5.18 -31.11
CA ARG A 321 -6.18 -5.11 -32.03
C ARG A 321 -7.02 -6.40 -32.10
N PHE A 322 -6.46 -7.54 -31.65
CA PHE A 322 -7.16 -8.81 -31.59
C PHE A 322 -7.74 -9.13 -30.21
N VAL A 323 -7.36 -8.36 -29.18
CA VAL A 323 -7.89 -8.54 -27.83
C VAL A 323 -9.39 -8.20 -27.80
N PRO A 324 -10.27 -9.14 -27.37
CA PRO A 324 -11.72 -8.91 -27.37
C PRO A 324 -12.12 -7.64 -26.63
N ALA A 325 -11.57 -7.39 -25.44
CA ALA A 325 -11.88 -6.20 -24.65
C ALA A 325 -11.64 -4.88 -25.40
N LEU A 326 -10.60 -4.78 -26.25
CA LEU A 326 -10.36 -3.59 -27.06
C LEU A 326 -11.40 -3.48 -28.20
N ARG A 327 -11.68 -4.59 -28.89
CA ARG A 327 -12.65 -4.64 -29.99
C ARG A 327 -14.07 -4.35 -29.55
N GLU A 328 -14.43 -4.80 -28.35
CA GLU A 328 -15.73 -4.62 -27.72
C GLU A 328 -15.85 -3.29 -26.99
N ARG A 329 -14.79 -2.46 -27.00
CA ARG A 329 -14.71 -1.17 -26.27
C ARG A 329 -14.92 -1.34 -24.77
N ARG A 330 -14.45 -2.42 -24.21
CA ARG A 330 -14.56 -2.76 -22.79
C ARG A 330 -13.26 -2.51 -22.02
N ILE A 331 -12.53 -1.47 -22.41
CA ILE A 331 -11.34 -0.99 -21.70
C ILE A 331 -11.63 0.38 -21.10
N ALA A 332 -11.38 0.54 -19.82
CA ALA A 332 -11.41 1.84 -19.13
C ALA A 332 -10.01 2.18 -18.60
N LEU A 333 -9.62 3.43 -18.76
CA LEU A 333 -8.46 3.98 -18.07
C LEU A 333 -8.94 4.54 -16.74
N VAL A 334 -8.29 4.13 -15.66
CA VAL A 334 -8.58 4.58 -14.30
C VAL A 334 -7.50 5.53 -13.80
N GLU A 335 -7.87 6.40 -12.88
CA GLU A 335 -6.97 7.38 -12.31
C GLU A 335 -5.74 6.74 -11.65
N ARG A 336 -4.62 7.47 -11.65
CA ARG A 336 -3.32 6.98 -11.17
C ARG A 336 -3.31 6.63 -9.69
N ASN A 337 -4.00 7.41 -8.87
CA ASN A 337 -4.03 7.23 -7.40
C ASN A 337 -5.04 6.14 -6.96
N ILE A 338 -5.02 5.02 -7.66
CA ILE A 338 -5.76 3.80 -7.35
C ILE A 338 -4.76 2.66 -7.17
N TRP A 339 -4.49 2.31 -5.94
CA TRP A 339 -3.58 1.22 -5.62
C TRP A 339 -4.30 0.11 -4.84
N GLY A 340 -4.14 -1.12 -5.32
CA GLY A 340 -4.82 -2.30 -4.76
C GLY A 340 -4.31 -2.75 -3.38
N PHE A 341 -3.31 -2.07 -2.83
CA PHE A 341 -2.69 -2.41 -1.54
C PHE A 341 -2.81 -1.28 -0.51
N GLY A 342 -3.78 -0.39 -0.67
CA GLY A 342 -4.07 0.67 0.30
C GLY A 342 -4.89 0.20 1.50
N GLY A 343 -5.29 1.15 2.32
CA GLY A 343 -6.18 0.94 3.47
C GLY A 343 -7.67 1.04 3.09
N PRO A 344 -8.56 1.22 4.09
CA PRO A 344 -10.02 1.17 3.87
C PRO A 344 -10.55 2.28 2.96
N MET A 345 -9.93 3.47 2.96
CA MET A 345 -10.40 4.58 2.15
C MET A 345 -9.96 4.44 0.69
N SER A 346 -8.76 3.90 0.44
CA SER A 346 -8.34 3.47 -0.90
C SER A 346 -9.22 2.34 -1.44
N ALA A 347 -9.61 1.39 -0.60
CA ALA A 347 -10.55 0.33 -0.99
C ALA A 347 -11.93 0.90 -1.38
N LEU A 348 -12.44 1.88 -0.63
CA LEU A 348 -13.68 2.57 -0.96
C LEU A 348 -13.56 3.30 -2.32
N LYS A 349 -12.49 4.06 -2.51
CA LYS A 349 -12.23 4.75 -3.78
C LYS A 349 -12.12 3.76 -4.95
N LEU A 350 -11.44 2.64 -4.75
CA LEU A 350 -11.35 1.59 -5.76
C LEU A 350 -12.73 1.00 -6.10
N ALA A 351 -13.60 0.78 -5.11
CA ALA A 351 -14.96 0.31 -5.34
C ALA A 351 -15.78 1.31 -6.17
N ASP A 352 -15.68 2.61 -5.86
CA ASP A 352 -16.33 3.68 -6.63
C ASP A 352 -15.84 3.69 -8.08
N VAL A 353 -14.51 3.67 -8.28
CA VAL A 353 -13.89 3.70 -9.62
C VAL A 353 -14.23 2.46 -10.43
N MET A 354 -14.22 1.27 -9.83
CA MET A 354 -14.63 0.04 -10.51
C MET A 354 -16.09 0.13 -10.98
N THR A 355 -16.98 0.58 -10.12
CA THR A 355 -18.41 0.75 -10.42
C THR A 355 -18.60 1.74 -11.55
N ASP A 356 -18.05 2.95 -11.43
CA ASP A 356 -18.20 4.00 -12.43
C ASP A 356 -17.61 3.61 -13.78
N SER A 357 -16.48 2.89 -13.77
CA SER A 357 -15.86 2.39 -14.99
C SER A 357 -16.73 1.34 -15.67
N VAL A 358 -17.21 0.33 -14.93
CA VAL A 358 -18.08 -0.73 -15.50
C VAL A 358 -19.38 -0.13 -16.05
N LEU A 359 -20.00 0.83 -15.35
CA LEU A 359 -21.23 1.48 -15.82
C LEU A 359 -21.05 2.29 -17.11
N LYS A 360 -19.86 2.83 -17.36
CA LYS A 360 -19.54 3.58 -18.59
C LYS A 360 -19.20 2.69 -19.79
N LEU A 361 -18.80 1.46 -19.55
CA LEU A 361 -18.47 0.50 -20.60
C LEU A 361 -19.72 -0.13 -21.21
N PRO A 362 -19.69 -0.58 -22.48
CA PRO A 362 -20.76 -1.42 -23.02
C PRO A 362 -21.00 -2.65 -22.16
N ALA A 363 -22.24 -3.11 -22.03
CA ALA A 363 -22.55 -4.36 -21.34
C ALA A 363 -21.91 -5.56 -22.03
N ALA A 364 -21.63 -6.62 -21.27
CA ALA A 364 -21.28 -7.92 -21.84
C ALA A 364 -22.44 -8.42 -22.72
N ARG A 365 -22.12 -9.10 -23.81
CA ARG A 365 -23.11 -9.65 -24.75
C ARG A 365 -23.57 -11.02 -24.32
#